data_87a26b67b8f07b05fd93b344766ce476
#
_entry.id   87a26b67b8f07b05fd93b344766ce476
#
_cell.length_a   1.000
_cell.length_b   1.000
_cell.length_c   1.000
_cell.angle_alpha   90.00
_cell.angle_beta   90.00
_cell.angle_gamma   90.00
#
_symmetry.space_group_name_H-M   'P 1'
#
loop_
_entity.id
_entity.type
_entity.pdbx_description
1 polymer ?
#
loop_
_entity_poly.entity_id
_entity_poly.type
_entity_poly.pdbx_seq_one_letter_code
_entity_poly.pdbx_strand_id
1 'polypeptide(L)'
;MGTSYFLPRLVGAGRSAELLLTGRIFDADEADRIGLVADVVDDGTEVDRALATARAIRENGPFSVWMTKETMWQTVDSPSLRHAIHGLRERWIDSLTVAI
;
A
#
# COMPACT_ATOMS: atom_id res chain seq x y z
N MET A 1 15.77 -6.88 -3.41
CA MET A 1 15.25 -7.87 -2.44
C MET A 1 13.87 -7.43 -2.00
N GLY A 2 12.97 -8.35 -1.63
CA GLY A 2 11.60 -8.03 -1.19
C GLY A 2 10.50 -8.28 -2.21
N THR A 3 10.82 -8.47 -3.48
CA THR A 3 9.82 -8.71 -4.53
C THR A 3 8.98 -9.95 -4.24
N SER A 4 9.59 -11.03 -3.77
CA SER A 4 8.90 -12.27 -3.39
C SER A 4 7.92 -12.09 -2.20
N TYR A 5 8.13 -11.08 -1.40
CA TYR A 5 7.23 -10.72 -0.30
C TYR A 5 6.09 -9.81 -0.78
N PHE A 6 6.40 -8.74 -1.50
CA PHE A 6 5.42 -7.73 -1.90
C PHE A 6 4.56 -8.15 -3.10
N LEU A 7 5.15 -8.76 -4.12
CA LEU A 7 4.44 -9.04 -5.36
C LEU A 7 3.20 -9.95 -5.18
N PRO A 8 3.29 -11.09 -4.45
CA PRO A 8 2.11 -11.92 -4.20
C PRO A 8 0.98 -11.19 -3.45
N ARG A 9 1.34 -10.25 -2.57
CA ARG A 9 0.37 -9.45 -1.81
C ARG A 9 -0.34 -8.41 -2.67
N LEU A 10 0.33 -7.90 -3.71
CA LEU A 10 -0.22 -6.90 -4.62
C LEU A 10 -1.05 -7.52 -5.75
N VAL A 11 -0.57 -8.59 -6.38
CA VAL A 11 -1.16 -9.13 -7.61
C VAL A 11 -1.76 -10.53 -7.46
N GLY A 12 -1.59 -11.16 -6.31
CA GLY A 12 -2.01 -12.52 -6.03
C GLY A 12 -0.93 -13.57 -6.37
N ALA A 13 -1.07 -14.77 -5.78
CA ALA A 13 -0.06 -15.82 -5.85
C ALA A 13 0.16 -16.34 -7.28
N GLY A 14 -0.91 -16.53 -8.05
CA GLY A 14 -0.82 -17.07 -9.41
C GLY A 14 -0.07 -16.17 -10.37
N ARG A 15 -0.43 -14.89 -10.43
CA ARG A 15 0.26 -13.90 -11.29
C ARG A 15 1.69 -13.66 -10.83
N SER A 16 1.90 -13.59 -9.53
CA SER A 16 3.24 -13.45 -8.96
C SER A 16 4.14 -14.62 -9.33
N ALA A 17 3.66 -15.86 -9.21
CA ALA A 17 4.42 -17.06 -9.58
C ALA A 17 4.78 -17.04 -11.07
N GLU A 18 3.83 -16.71 -11.94
CA GLU A 18 4.07 -16.63 -13.38
C GLU A 18 5.18 -15.62 -13.70
N LEU A 19 5.08 -14.39 -13.17
CA LEU A 19 6.06 -13.33 -13.40
C LEU A 19 7.43 -13.65 -12.83
N LEU A 20 7.49 -14.15 -11.59
CA LEU A 20 8.76 -14.43 -10.92
C LEU A 20 9.48 -15.64 -11.47
N LEU A 21 8.75 -16.72 -11.81
CA LEU A 21 9.34 -17.96 -12.29
C LEU A 21 9.75 -17.90 -13.76
N THR A 22 9.01 -17.15 -14.59
CA THR A 22 9.37 -16.95 -15.99
C THR A 22 10.43 -15.86 -16.17
N GLY A 23 10.45 -14.88 -15.27
CA GLY A 23 11.36 -13.72 -15.39
C GLY A 23 11.08 -12.86 -16.60
N ARG A 24 9.89 -12.97 -17.21
CA ARG A 24 9.53 -12.17 -18.38
C ARG A 24 9.39 -10.69 -18.07
N ILE A 25 9.61 -9.87 -19.09
CA ILE A 25 9.38 -8.42 -19.03
C ILE A 25 7.89 -8.16 -19.35
N PHE A 26 7.28 -7.22 -18.64
CA PHE A 26 5.91 -6.76 -18.89
C PHE A 26 5.87 -5.23 -18.86
N ASP A 27 4.89 -4.65 -19.52
CA ASP A 27 4.73 -3.20 -19.67
C ASP A 27 3.87 -2.56 -18.57
N ALA A 28 3.73 -1.24 -18.64
CA ALA A 28 2.95 -0.47 -17.68
C ALA A 28 1.45 -0.79 -17.74
N ASP A 29 0.92 -1.04 -18.93
CA ASP A 29 -0.50 -1.38 -19.11
C ASP A 29 -0.83 -2.73 -18.45
N GLU A 30 0.06 -3.70 -18.55
CA GLU A 30 -0.09 -4.95 -17.84
C GLU A 30 0.04 -4.77 -16.31
N ALA A 31 0.96 -3.95 -15.87
CA ALA A 31 1.13 -3.62 -14.44
C ALA A 31 -0.13 -2.99 -13.84
N ASP A 32 -0.80 -2.11 -14.57
CA ASP A 32 -2.08 -1.52 -14.18
C ASP A 32 -3.18 -2.60 -14.14
N ARG A 33 -3.30 -3.36 -15.21
CA ARG A 33 -4.34 -4.40 -15.33
C ARG A 33 -4.28 -5.45 -14.22
N ILE A 34 -3.09 -5.82 -13.76
CA ILE A 34 -2.91 -6.81 -12.68
C ILE A 34 -2.91 -6.20 -11.27
N GLY A 35 -3.00 -4.89 -11.14
CA GLY A 35 -3.06 -4.19 -9.85
C GLY A 35 -1.71 -3.99 -9.18
N LEU A 36 -0.61 -4.01 -9.94
CA LEU A 36 0.73 -3.76 -9.41
C LEU A 36 0.96 -2.28 -9.14
N VAL A 37 0.39 -1.42 -9.96
CA VAL A 37 0.46 0.05 -9.85
C VAL A 37 -0.94 0.65 -9.71
N ALA A 38 -1.04 1.81 -9.11
CA ALA A 38 -2.30 2.50 -8.90
C ALA A 38 -2.77 3.28 -10.14
N ASP A 39 -1.82 3.71 -10.98
CA ASP A 39 -2.11 4.55 -12.15
C ASP A 39 -0.97 4.44 -13.16
N VAL A 40 -1.29 4.65 -14.43
CA VAL A 40 -0.34 4.76 -15.54
C VAL A 40 -0.56 6.11 -16.20
N VAL A 41 0.51 6.85 -16.41
CA VAL A 41 0.49 8.20 -16.98
C VAL A 41 1.42 8.30 -18.16
N ASP A 42 1.31 9.39 -18.92
CA ASP A 42 2.20 9.65 -20.06
C ASP A 42 3.65 9.79 -19.59
N ASP A 43 4.57 9.34 -20.41
CA ASP A 43 6.01 9.40 -20.14
C ASP A 43 6.45 10.84 -19.78
N GLY A 44 7.20 10.93 -18.69
CA GLY A 44 7.72 12.20 -18.18
C GLY A 44 6.75 12.98 -17.28
N THR A 45 5.51 12.50 -17.08
CA THR A 45 4.51 13.15 -16.21
C THR A 45 4.33 12.46 -14.86
N GLU A 46 5.07 11.38 -14.59
CA GLU A 46 4.96 10.56 -13.39
C GLU A 46 5.22 11.34 -12.09
N VAL A 47 6.20 12.24 -12.10
CA VAL A 47 6.53 13.07 -10.93
C VAL A 47 5.42 14.07 -10.64
N ASP A 48 4.89 14.72 -11.67
CA ASP A 48 3.79 15.67 -11.53
C ASP A 48 2.53 14.99 -10.98
N ARG A 49 2.24 13.79 -11.48
CA ARG A 49 1.11 12.97 -10.97
C ARG A 49 1.32 12.55 -9.52
N ALA A 50 2.52 12.12 -9.16
CA ALA A 50 2.87 11.77 -7.78
C ALA A 50 2.73 12.98 -6.83
N LEU A 51 3.20 14.16 -7.25
CA LEU A 51 3.06 15.40 -6.48
C LEU A 51 1.60 15.83 -6.32
N ALA A 52 0.78 15.65 -7.35
CA ALA A 52 -0.67 15.92 -7.26
C ALA A 52 -1.33 15.01 -6.22
N THR A 53 -0.98 13.72 -6.20
CA THR A 53 -1.46 12.78 -5.19
C THR A 53 -0.97 13.16 -3.79
N ALA A 54 0.29 13.54 -3.64
CA ALA A 54 0.85 13.98 -2.36
C ALA A 54 0.15 15.25 -1.83
N ARG A 55 -0.20 16.20 -2.72
CA ARG A 55 -0.97 17.39 -2.34
C ARG A 55 -2.37 17.01 -1.86
N ALA A 56 -3.04 16.10 -2.55
CA ALA A 56 -4.36 15.61 -2.12
C ALA A 56 -4.30 14.94 -0.74
N ILE A 57 -3.26 14.16 -0.46
CA ILE A 57 -3.02 13.56 0.85
C ILE A 57 -2.82 14.65 1.92
N ARG A 58 -2.05 15.70 1.60
CA ARG A 58 -1.77 16.82 2.51
C ARG A 58 -3.02 17.62 2.92
N GLU A 59 -4.06 17.61 2.10
CA GLU A 59 -5.35 18.25 2.40
C GLU A 59 -6.11 17.60 3.57
N ASN A 60 -5.74 16.38 3.92
CA ASN A 60 -6.31 15.64 5.05
C ASN A 60 -5.53 15.94 6.34
N GLY A 61 -6.16 15.68 7.49
CA GLY A 61 -5.53 15.89 8.79
C GLY A 61 -4.25 15.06 8.95
N PRO A 62 -3.09 15.66 9.31
CA PRO A 62 -1.81 14.95 9.39
C PRO A 62 -1.83 13.72 10.30
N PHE A 63 -2.50 13.82 11.44
CA PHE A 63 -2.66 12.72 12.38
C PHE A 63 -3.46 11.56 11.77
N SER A 64 -4.57 11.87 11.10
CA SER A 64 -5.41 10.86 10.45
C SER A 64 -4.66 10.14 9.32
N VAL A 65 -3.89 10.87 8.51
CA VAL A 65 -3.05 10.30 7.45
C VAL A 65 -2.00 9.35 8.03
N TRP A 66 -1.30 9.80 9.06
CA TRP A 66 -0.28 8.99 9.73
C TRP A 66 -0.88 7.72 10.32
N MET A 67 -1.97 7.84 11.09
CA MET A 67 -2.64 6.69 11.70
C MET A 67 -3.19 5.70 10.66
N THR A 68 -3.78 6.20 9.57
CA THR A 68 -4.29 5.36 8.50
C THR A 68 -3.16 4.56 7.84
N LYS A 69 -2.03 5.20 7.58
CA LYS A 69 -0.86 4.53 6.98
C LYS A 69 -0.32 3.42 7.90
N GLU A 70 -0.12 3.73 9.17
CA GLU A 70 0.34 2.76 10.17
C GLU A 70 -0.62 1.58 10.31
N THR A 71 -1.91 1.87 10.42
CA THR A 71 -2.98 0.89 10.53
C THR A 71 -3.02 -0.04 9.33
N MET A 72 -2.99 0.52 8.12
CA MET A 72 -3.03 -0.26 6.88
C MET A 72 -1.92 -1.31 6.83
N TRP A 73 -0.69 -0.93 7.13
CA TRP A 73 0.45 -1.85 7.09
C TRP A 73 0.40 -2.92 8.18
N GLN A 74 -0.12 -2.60 9.35
CA GLN A 74 -0.24 -3.56 10.45
C GLN A 74 -1.36 -4.57 10.28
N THR A 75 -2.43 -4.17 9.62
CA THR A 75 -3.60 -5.04 9.43
C THR A 75 -3.47 -5.97 8.24
N VAL A 76 -2.57 -5.71 7.30
CA VAL A 76 -2.34 -6.55 6.11
C VAL A 76 -2.07 -8.01 6.46
N ASP A 77 -1.32 -8.26 7.53
CA ASP A 77 -0.94 -9.62 7.96
C ASP A 77 -1.75 -10.10 9.19
N SER A 78 -2.80 -9.40 9.58
CA SER A 78 -3.62 -9.81 10.72
C SER A 78 -4.39 -11.09 10.43
N PRO A 79 -4.39 -12.07 11.36
CA PRO A 79 -5.02 -13.38 11.14
C PRO A 79 -6.56 -13.32 11.12
N SER A 80 -7.15 -12.24 11.62
CA SER A 80 -8.60 -12.01 11.60
C SER A 80 -8.95 -10.54 11.80
N LEU A 81 -10.16 -10.16 11.38
CA LEU A 81 -10.69 -8.82 11.62
C LEU A 81 -10.72 -8.47 13.13
N ARG A 82 -11.09 -9.41 13.98
CA ARG A 82 -11.09 -9.20 15.44
C ARG A 82 -9.70 -8.86 15.97
N HIS A 83 -8.69 -9.58 15.51
CA HIS A 83 -7.30 -9.34 15.88
C HIS A 83 -6.80 -7.98 15.39
N ALA A 84 -7.13 -7.63 14.16
CA ALA A 84 -6.83 -6.31 13.61
C ALA A 84 -7.45 -5.18 14.45
N ILE A 85 -8.74 -5.26 14.74
CA ILE A 85 -9.46 -4.26 15.56
C ILE A 85 -8.86 -4.13 16.95
N HIS A 86 -8.52 -5.25 17.61
CA HIS A 86 -7.93 -5.23 18.94
C HIS A 86 -6.58 -4.51 18.94
N GLY A 87 -5.68 -4.86 18.06
CA GLY A 87 -4.38 -4.21 17.94
C GLY A 87 -4.47 -2.72 17.60
N LEU A 88 -5.43 -2.32 16.77
CA LEU A 88 -5.68 -0.92 16.46
C LEU A 88 -6.19 -0.13 17.66
N ARG A 89 -7.13 -0.70 18.41
CA ARG A 89 -7.70 -0.06 19.58
C ARG A 89 -6.63 0.26 20.63
N GLU A 90 -5.74 -0.67 20.91
CA GLU A 90 -4.65 -0.46 21.87
C GLU A 90 -3.74 0.67 21.42
N ARG A 91 -3.33 0.69 20.15
CA ARG A 91 -2.46 1.75 19.63
C ARG A 91 -3.11 3.13 19.61
N TRP A 92 -4.41 3.19 19.27
CA TRP A 92 -5.15 4.45 19.33
C TRP A 92 -5.21 5.00 20.75
N ILE A 93 -5.41 4.15 21.75
CA ILE A 93 -5.40 4.53 23.14
C ILE A 93 -4.01 5.02 23.55
N ASP A 94 -2.95 4.29 23.19
CA ASP A 94 -1.58 4.66 23.50
C ASP A 94 -1.18 5.99 22.85
N SER A 95 -1.52 6.22 21.58
CA SER A 95 -1.22 7.48 20.89
C SER A 95 -1.97 8.67 21.46
N LEU A 96 -3.21 8.50 21.92
CA LEU A 96 -3.96 9.52 22.64
C LEU A 96 -3.36 9.82 24.01
N THR A 97 -2.85 8.80 24.69
CA THR A 97 -2.21 8.94 26.02
C THR A 97 -0.88 9.72 25.92
N VAL A 98 -0.12 9.51 24.85
CA VAL A 98 1.15 10.24 24.61
C VAL A 98 0.89 11.69 24.18
N ALA A 99 -0.26 12.00 23.57
CA ALA A 99 -0.63 13.35 23.14
C ALA A 99 -1.13 14.26 24.29
N ILE A 100 -1.34 13.71 25.46
CA ILE A 100 -1.73 14.45 26.68
C ILE A 100 -0.50 14.73 27.53
#